data_8fc06c570b5072ed29b9a387a8167f02
#
_entry.id   8fc06c570b5072ed29b9a387a8167f02
#
_cell.length_a   1.000
_cell.length_b   1.000
_cell.length_c   1.000
_cell.angle_alpha   90.00
_cell.angle_beta   90.00
_cell.angle_gamma   90.00
#
_symmetry.space_group_name_H-M   'P 1'
#
loop_
_entity.id
_entity.type
_entity.pdbx_description
1 polymer ?
#
loop_
_entity_poly.entity_id
_entity_poly.type
_entity_poly.pdbx_seq_one_letter_code
_entity_poly.pdbx_strand_id
1 'polypeptide(L)'
;MSVHLQDRVRKVKGQASRNVNGEALVVLTERRQLHRLNAVGSRVWEICDELRVSEIVDTIVTEFEVDSDVAERDVCEFLGSLRELGAIEIESVAHE
;
A
#
# COMPACT_ATOMS: atom_id res chain seq x y z
N MET A 1 12.19 9.68 -2.32
CA MET A 1 12.82 8.50 -1.75
C MET A 1 12.07 7.25 -2.16
N SER A 2 12.83 6.20 -2.41
CA SER A 2 12.24 4.95 -2.88
C SER A 2 11.77 4.10 -1.71
N VAL A 3 10.76 3.29 -1.99
CA VAL A 3 10.30 2.27 -1.07
C VAL A 3 11.07 0.99 -1.39
N HIS A 4 11.61 0.34 -0.38
CA HIS A 4 12.43 -0.85 -0.56
C HIS A 4 11.71 -2.09 -0.07
N LEU A 5 12.08 -3.24 -0.64
CA LEU A 5 11.44 -4.51 -0.31
C LEU A 5 11.54 -4.88 1.16
N GLN A 6 12.59 -4.43 1.83
CA GLN A 6 12.80 -4.74 3.24
C GLN A 6 12.03 -3.83 4.17
N ASP A 7 11.51 -2.73 3.65
CA ASP A 7 10.79 -1.76 4.47
C ASP A 7 9.48 -2.34 4.97
N ARG A 8 9.06 -1.86 6.13
CA ARG A 8 7.78 -2.27 6.71
C ARG A 8 6.78 -1.14 6.58
N VAL A 9 5.55 -1.49 6.25
CA VAL A 9 4.48 -0.52 6.06
C VAL A 9 3.61 -0.47 7.30
N ARG A 10 3.17 0.71 7.67
CA ARG A 10 2.25 0.89 8.79
C ARG A 10 1.19 1.92 8.40
N LYS A 11 -0.08 1.54 8.58
CA LYS A 11 -1.16 2.47 8.31
C LYS A 11 -1.21 3.55 9.39
N VAL A 12 -1.46 4.78 8.97
CA VAL A 12 -1.65 5.88 9.90
C VAL A 12 -3.04 5.79 10.48
N LYS A 13 -3.17 5.99 11.79
CA LYS A 13 -4.45 5.90 12.46
C LYS A 13 -5.30 7.12 12.15
N GLY A 14 -6.61 6.97 12.30
CA GLY A 14 -7.54 8.09 12.13
C GLY A 14 -8.10 8.22 10.74
N GLN A 15 -7.78 7.27 9.87
CA GLN A 15 -8.32 7.29 8.51
C GLN A 15 -9.48 6.32 8.40
N ALA A 16 -10.46 6.71 7.59
CA ALA A 16 -11.61 5.86 7.33
C ALA A 16 -11.42 5.20 5.96
N SER A 17 -11.84 3.96 5.87
CA SER A 17 -11.83 3.28 4.58
C SER A 17 -13.07 2.41 4.49
N ARG A 18 -13.54 2.21 3.26
CA ARG A 18 -14.72 1.42 2.99
C ARG A 18 -14.49 0.66 1.70
N ASN A 19 -14.95 -0.57 1.67
CA ASN A 19 -14.86 -1.38 0.46
C ASN A 19 -16.20 -1.34 -0.26
N VAL A 20 -16.19 -0.91 -1.52
CA VAL A 20 -17.40 -0.84 -2.33
C VAL A 20 -17.13 -1.61 -3.61
N ASN A 21 -17.84 -2.73 -3.78
CA ASN A 21 -17.71 -3.57 -4.98
C ASN A 21 -16.27 -3.98 -5.25
N GLY A 22 -15.53 -4.32 -4.20
CA GLY A 22 -14.15 -4.77 -4.34
C GLY A 22 -13.13 -3.68 -4.48
N GLU A 23 -13.54 -2.42 -4.43
CA GLU A 23 -12.62 -1.28 -4.49
C GLU A 23 -12.67 -0.53 -3.17
N ALA A 24 -11.50 -0.20 -2.64
CA ALA A 24 -11.43 0.56 -1.40
C ALA A 24 -11.56 2.05 -1.67
N LEU A 25 -12.32 2.70 -0.81
CA LEU A 25 -12.39 4.16 -0.76
C LEU A 25 -11.69 4.58 0.52
N VAL A 26 -10.64 5.37 0.39
CA VAL A 26 -9.87 5.82 1.53
C VAL A 26 -10.13 7.31 1.74
N VAL A 27 -10.57 7.68 2.93
CA VAL A 27 -10.85 9.06 3.27
C VAL A 27 -9.71 9.59 4.13
N LEU A 28 -9.00 10.58 3.61
CA LEU A 28 -7.94 11.24 4.36
C LEU A 28 -8.57 12.43 5.07
N THR A 29 -8.91 12.21 6.35
CA THR A 29 -9.72 13.18 7.09
C THR A 29 -9.02 14.55 7.24
N GLU A 30 -7.70 14.52 7.41
CA GLU A 30 -6.96 15.78 7.56
C GLU A 30 -6.97 16.62 6.30
N ARG A 31 -6.96 15.96 5.13
CA ARG A 31 -6.93 16.65 3.85
C ARG A 31 -8.29 16.73 3.20
N ARG A 32 -9.30 16.10 3.81
CA ARG A 32 -10.66 16.05 3.29
C ARG A 32 -10.67 15.53 1.86
N GLN A 33 -9.87 14.49 1.60
CA GLN A 33 -9.76 13.90 0.29
C GLN A 33 -10.27 12.47 0.32
N LEU A 34 -10.92 12.09 -0.77
CA LEU A 34 -11.42 10.74 -0.96
C LEU A 34 -10.65 10.12 -2.12
N HIS A 35 -10.04 8.97 -1.87
CA HIS A 35 -9.27 8.27 -2.88
C HIS A 35 -9.90 6.92 -3.16
N ARG A 36 -10.19 6.66 -4.42
CA ARG A 36 -10.68 5.36 -4.86
C ARG A 36 -9.50 4.53 -5.34
N LEU A 37 -9.40 3.32 -4.85
CA LEU A 37 -8.32 2.42 -5.20
C LEU A 37 -8.85 1.33 -6.13
N ASN A 38 -8.05 0.97 -7.14
CA ASN A 38 -8.43 -0.14 -8.01
C ASN A 38 -8.27 -1.47 -7.26
N ALA A 39 -8.54 -2.59 -7.94
CA ALA A 39 -8.55 -3.89 -7.28
C ALA A 39 -7.21 -4.22 -6.63
N VAL A 40 -6.10 -4.00 -7.35
CA VAL A 40 -4.77 -4.28 -6.81
C VAL A 40 -4.46 -3.33 -5.66
N GLY A 41 -4.70 -2.05 -5.85
CA GLY A 41 -4.46 -1.05 -4.80
C GLY A 41 -5.32 -1.32 -3.57
N SER A 42 -6.56 -1.74 -3.78
CA SER A 42 -7.46 -2.06 -2.66
C SER A 42 -6.91 -3.23 -1.85
N ARG A 43 -6.38 -4.26 -2.53
CA ARG A 43 -5.82 -5.40 -1.84
C ARG A 43 -4.57 -5.01 -1.07
N VAL A 44 -3.70 -4.19 -1.69
CA VAL A 44 -2.50 -3.70 -1.01
C VAL A 44 -2.90 -2.92 0.25
N TRP A 45 -3.88 -2.03 0.12
CA TRP A 45 -4.35 -1.25 1.26
C TRP A 45 -4.87 -2.16 2.38
N GLU A 46 -5.58 -3.21 2.01
CA GLU A 46 -6.18 -4.12 2.98
C GLU A 46 -5.14 -4.88 3.80
N ILE A 47 -4.03 -5.30 3.16
CA ILE A 47 -3.08 -6.21 3.80
C ILE A 47 -1.81 -5.54 4.29
N CYS A 48 -1.56 -4.28 3.92
CA CYS A 48 -0.22 -3.72 4.05
C CYS A 48 0.19 -3.42 5.50
N ASP A 49 -0.76 -3.29 6.41
CA ASP A 49 -0.42 -2.86 7.77
C ASP A 49 0.52 -3.86 8.43
N GLU A 50 1.69 -3.37 8.83
CA GLU A 50 2.74 -4.13 9.54
C GLU A 50 3.40 -5.22 8.71
N LEU A 51 3.19 -5.22 7.39
CA LEU A 51 3.88 -6.15 6.51
C LEU A 51 5.11 -5.49 5.88
N ARG A 52 6.06 -6.31 5.51
CA ARG A 52 7.16 -5.85 4.67
C ARG A 52 6.67 -5.72 3.24
N VAL A 53 7.32 -4.81 2.51
CA VAL A 53 6.97 -4.61 1.10
C VAL A 53 7.08 -5.91 0.32
N SER A 54 8.12 -6.71 0.59
CA SER A 54 8.30 -7.99 -0.09
C SER A 54 7.12 -8.92 0.11
N GLU A 55 6.55 -8.93 1.31
CA GLU A 55 5.39 -9.77 1.60
C GLU A 55 4.16 -9.31 0.83
N ILE A 56 4.02 -8.00 0.71
CA ILE A 56 2.91 -7.43 -0.07
C ILE A 56 3.07 -7.82 -1.54
N VAL A 57 4.27 -7.67 -2.08
CA VAL A 57 4.55 -8.02 -3.48
C VAL A 57 4.23 -9.49 -3.72
N ASP A 58 4.69 -10.38 -2.84
CA ASP A 58 4.44 -11.81 -2.99
C ASP A 58 2.95 -12.14 -3.03
N THR A 59 2.19 -11.48 -2.17
CA THR A 59 0.74 -11.69 -2.14
C THR A 59 0.10 -11.26 -3.45
N ILE A 60 0.50 -10.11 -3.97
CA ILE A 60 -0.06 -9.59 -5.22
C ILE A 60 0.30 -10.50 -6.38
N VAL A 61 1.56 -10.96 -6.44
CA VAL A 61 1.99 -11.89 -7.50
C VAL A 61 1.12 -13.13 -7.50
N THR A 62 0.87 -13.68 -6.32
CA THR A 62 0.12 -14.91 -6.19
C THR A 62 -1.35 -14.73 -6.54
N GLU A 63 -1.96 -13.67 -6.03
CA GLU A 63 -3.41 -13.49 -6.18
C GLU A 63 -3.81 -12.97 -7.55
N PHE A 64 -2.97 -12.13 -8.16
CA PHE A 64 -3.31 -11.48 -9.43
C PHE A 64 -2.56 -12.07 -10.61
N GLU A 65 -1.70 -13.06 -10.36
CA GLU A 65 -0.98 -13.78 -11.40
C GLU A 65 -0.21 -12.85 -12.33
N VAL A 66 0.52 -11.92 -11.74
CA VAL A 66 1.35 -10.96 -12.49
C VAL A 66 2.82 -11.27 -12.26
N ASP A 67 3.66 -10.80 -13.18
CA ASP A 67 5.11 -10.95 -13.03
C ASP A 67 5.60 -10.22 -11.79
N SER A 68 6.58 -10.82 -11.11
CA SER A 68 7.10 -10.24 -9.88
C SER A 68 7.72 -8.87 -10.12
N ASP A 69 8.39 -8.67 -11.25
CA ASP A 69 8.99 -7.35 -11.54
C ASP A 69 7.93 -6.27 -11.69
N VAL A 70 6.82 -6.61 -12.35
CA VAL A 70 5.71 -5.67 -12.53
C VAL A 70 5.05 -5.40 -11.18
N ALA A 71 4.81 -6.45 -10.40
CA ALA A 71 4.18 -6.29 -9.09
C ALA A 71 5.04 -5.45 -8.17
N GLU A 72 6.34 -5.70 -8.15
CA GLU A 72 7.25 -4.95 -7.29
C GLU A 72 7.21 -3.46 -7.63
N ARG A 73 7.30 -3.13 -8.91
CA ARG A 73 7.28 -1.73 -9.33
C ARG A 73 5.95 -1.08 -8.96
N ASP A 74 4.85 -1.74 -9.27
CA ASP A 74 3.53 -1.15 -9.06
C ASP A 74 3.22 -0.99 -7.57
N VAL A 75 3.56 -1.99 -6.76
CA VAL A 75 3.35 -1.92 -5.31
C VAL A 75 4.19 -0.79 -4.72
N CYS A 76 5.46 -0.71 -5.11
CA CYS A 76 6.34 0.33 -4.56
C CYS A 76 5.87 1.73 -4.95
N GLU A 77 5.42 1.92 -6.19
CA GLU A 77 4.90 3.22 -6.62
C GLU A 77 3.63 3.57 -5.85
N PHE A 78 2.75 2.59 -5.69
CA PHE A 78 1.51 2.82 -4.97
C PHE A 78 1.76 3.17 -3.51
N LEU A 79 2.64 2.43 -2.85
CA LEU A 79 2.97 2.70 -1.45
C LEU A 79 3.65 4.06 -1.30
N GLY A 80 4.50 4.43 -2.26
CA GLY A 80 5.11 5.76 -2.26
C GLY A 80 4.07 6.86 -2.33
N SER A 81 3.04 6.68 -3.17
CA SER A 81 1.95 7.63 -3.28
C SER A 81 1.17 7.74 -1.97
N LEU A 82 0.86 6.59 -1.36
CA LEU A 82 0.13 6.60 -0.08
C LEU A 82 0.95 7.30 1.01
N ARG A 83 2.27 7.09 1.01
CA ARG A 83 3.12 7.76 1.99
C ARG A 83 3.09 9.27 1.81
N GLU A 84 3.15 9.74 0.57
CA GLU A 84 3.10 11.17 0.30
C GLU A 84 1.78 11.79 0.71
N LEU A 85 0.71 11.02 0.60
CA LEU A 85 -0.61 11.48 1.02
C LEU A 85 -0.80 11.42 2.54
N GLY A 86 0.14 10.83 3.27
CA GLY A 86 0.02 10.69 4.70
C GLY A 86 -0.85 9.53 5.15
N ALA A 87 -1.18 8.61 4.24
CA ALA A 87 -2.03 7.48 4.57
C ALA A 87 -1.29 6.35 5.24
N ILE A 88 0.00 6.22 4.96
CA ILE A 88 0.85 5.20 5.57
C ILE A 88 2.18 5.82 5.95
N GLU A 89 2.90 5.09 6.80
CA GLU A 89 4.29 5.38 7.13
C GLU A 89 5.13 4.20 6.66
N ILE A 90 6.34 4.50 6.20
CA ILE A 90 7.29 3.48 5.77
C ILE A 90 8.42 3.46 6.77
N GLU A 91 8.59 2.31 7.41
CA GLU A 91 9.64 2.12 8.40
C GLU A 91 10.81 1.42 7.73
N SER A 92 11.93 2.11 7.63
CA SER A 92 13.12 1.54 7.03
C SER A 92 13.74 0.54 8.01
N VAL A 93 13.98 -0.68 7.52
CA VAL A 93 14.52 -1.75 8.33
C VAL A 93 15.96 -2.02 7.93
N ALA A 94 16.51 -1.16 7.19
CA ALA A 94 17.86 -1.34 6.70
C ALA A 94 18.85 -1.31 7.82
N HIS A 95 19.71 -1.97 7.77
CA HIS A 95 20.52 -1.77 8.41
C HIS A 95 21.77 -1.84 8.23
N GLU A 96 22.09 -1.66 8.24
CA GLU A 96 23.25 -1.52 8.24
C GLU A 96 23.79 -1.58 7.71
#